data_1a59d7e0b9f28ddf0220761c6fa18b6b
#
_entry.id   1a59d7e0b9f28ddf0220761c6fa18b6b
#
_cell.length_a   1.000
_cell.length_b   1.000
_cell.length_c   1.000
_cell.angle_alpha   90.00
_cell.angle_beta   90.00
_cell.angle_gamma   90.00
#
_symmetry.space_group_name_H-M   'P 1'
#
loop_
_entity.id
_entity.type
_entity.pdbx_description
1 polymer ?
#
loop_
_entity_poly.entity_id
_entity_poly.type
_entity_poly.pdbx_seq_one_letter_code
_entity_poly.pdbx_strand_id
1 'polypeptide(L)'
;MKKTTLSLLLLTLLGFSSASQALSEPEAEDLADLTAVFVYLKNNCGYEQLPNTQIKRAIIYFAQQNHWDLSNYATYNMQSMGEDSYRDLSGIDVAKALKCKSLARDSLGLLAYSN
;
A
#
# COMPACT_ATOMS: atom_id res chain seq x y z
N MET A 1 -46.29 11.80 -2.48
CA MET A 1 -45.79 11.81 -2.76
C MET A 1 -45.05 11.59 -2.79
N LYS A 2 -45.26 11.31 -2.45
CA LYS A 2 -44.61 11.12 -2.69
C LYS A 2 -43.79 10.58 -2.87
N LYS A 3 -43.97 10.26 -2.76
CA LYS A 3 -43.18 9.80 -3.20
C LYS A 3 -42.28 9.63 -3.60
N THR A 4 -42.54 9.63 -3.64
CA THR A 4 -41.74 9.42 -4.26
C THR A 4 -40.69 9.56 -4.37
N THR A 5 -40.75 9.74 -4.42
CA THR A 5 -39.73 9.91 -4.47
C THR A 5 -38.80 9.55 -3.96
N LEU A 6 -39.18 9.18 -3.50
CA LEU A 6 -38.35 8.70 -3.10
C LEU A 6 -37.58 7.91 -3.20
N SER A 7 -37.90 7.79 -3.07
CA SER A 7 -37.21 6.79 -3.17
C SER A 7 -36.29 6.62 -4.15
N LEU A 8 -36.45 6.76 -4.80
CA LEU A 8 -35.61 6.61 -5.74
C LEU A 8 -34.33 6.99 -5.61
N LEU A 9 -34.19 7.61 -5.01
CA LEU A 9 -33.06 8.09 -4.84
C LEU A 9 -32.16 7.34 -4.11
N LEU A 10 -32.71 6.82 -3.45
CA LEU A 10 -31.92 6.20 -2.59
C LEU A 10 -31.16 5.17 -3.14
N LEU A 11 -31.68 4.55 -3.87
CA LEU A 11 -31.07 3.51 -4.44
C LEU A 11 -29.82 3.82 -5.02
N THR A 12 -29.71 4.90 -5.43
CA THR A 12 -28.57 5.22 -6.12
C THR A 12 -27.36 4.96 -5.39
N LEU A 13 -27.42 5.02 -4.16
CA LEU A 13 -26.24 4.97 -3.48
C LEU A 13 -25.81 3.62 -3.27
N LEU A 14 -26.55 2.73 -3.54
CA LEU A 14 -26.21 1.43 -3.21
C LEU A 14 -24.98 0.89 -3.85
N GLY A 15 -24.72 1.23 -5.04
CA GLY A 15 -23.59 0.69 -5.74
C GLY A 15 -22.30 1.23 -5.27
N PHE A 16 -22.29 2.34 -4.57
CA PHE A 16 -21.06 2.96 -4.22
C PHE A 16 -20.29 2.21 -3.20
N SER A 17 -20.96 1.58 -2.32
CA SER A 17 -20.32 1.03 -1.16
C SER A 17 -19.35 -0.08 -1.47
N SER A 18 -19.51 -0.77 -2.58
CA SER A 18 -18.64 -1.87 -2.90
C SER A 18 -17.63 -1.54 -3.99
N ALA A 19 -17.68 -0.34 -4.52
CA ALA A 19 -16.79 0.01 -5.62
C ALA A 19 -15.38 0.27 -5.13
N SER A 20 -14.39 -0.21 -5.88
CA SER A 20 -13.01 0.14 -5.63
C SER A 20 -12.81 1.59 -6.07
N GLN A 21 -11.92 2.26 -5.40
CA GLN A 21 -11.63 3.65 -5.70
C GLN A 21 -10.23 3.78 -6.23
N ALA A 22 -10.04 4.68 -7.19
CA ALA A 22 -8.71 5.02 -7.67
C ALA A 22 -7.89 5.60 -6.52
N LEU A 23 -6.59 5.53 -6.64
CA LEU A 23 -5.71 5.99 -5.57
C LEU A 23 -5.78 7.50 -5.40
N SER A 24 -5.89 7.93 -4.16
CA SER A 24 -5.62 9.31 -3.79
C SER A 24 -4.13 9.47 -3.56
N GLU A 25 -3.66 10.69 -3.45
CA GLU A 25 -2.24 10.93 -3.21
C GLU A 25 -1.76 10.32 -1.89
N PRO A 26 -2.47 10.47 -0.77
CA PRO A 26 -2.04 9.80 0.47
C PRO A 26 -2.00 8.30 0.36
N GLU A 27 -2.91 7.70 -0.40
CA GLU A 27 -2.92 6.25 -0.59
C GLU A 27 -1.73 5.82 -1.44
N ALA A 28 -1.39 6.60 -2.46
CA ALA A 28 -0.21 6.32 -3.26
C ALA A 28 1.05 6.42 -2.39
N GLU A 29 1.10 7.38 -1.47
CA GLU A 29 2.21 7.50 -0.53
C GLU A 29 2.30 6.29 0.39
N ASP A 30 1.17 5.77 0.84
CA ASP A 30 1.16 4.57 1.68
C ASP A 30 1.76 3.38 0.93
N LEU A 31 1.44 3.24 -0.35
CA LEU A 31 2.01 2.17 -1.15
C LEU A 31 3.51 2.37 -1.38
N ALA A 32 3.93 3.62 -1.55
CA ALA A 32 5.35 3.93 -1.70
C ALA A 32 6.11 3.64 -0.41
N ASP A 33 5.50 3.97 0.74
CA ASP A 33 6.09 3.70 2.04
C ASP A 33 6.26 2.19 2.25
N LEU A 34 5.23 1.42 1.92
CA LEU A 34 5.29 -0.03 2.07
C LEU A 34 6.35 -0.63 1.16
N THR A 35 6.44 -0.15 -0.07
CA THR A 35 7.49 -0.59 -0.99
C THR A 35 8.86 -0.28 -0.42
N ALA A 36 9.04 0.92 0.13
CA ALA A 36 10.32 1.32 0.70
C ALA A 36 10.70 0.42 1.88
N VAL A 37 9.72 0.00 2.68
CA VAL A 37 9.97 -0.91 3.79
C VAL A 37 10.53 -2.23 3.28
N PHE A 38 9.92 -2.82 2.24
CA PHE A 38 10.43 -4.08 1.70
C PHE A 38 11.82 -3.92 1.11
N VAL A 39 12.06 -2.82 0.40
CA VAL A 39 13.39 -2.56 -0.17
C VAL A 39 14.43 -2.37 0.94
N TYR A 40 14.04 -1.68 2.01
CA TYR A 40 14.94 -1.50 3.15
C TYR A 40 15.27 -2.83 3.80
N LEU A 41 14.28 -3.70 3.98
CA LEU A 41 14.51 -5.03 4.54
C LEU A 41 15.47 -5.82 3.66
N LYS A 42 15.29 -5.72 2.35
CA LYS A 42 16.13 -6.42 1.41
C LYS A 42 17.57 -5.92 1.45
N ASN A 43 17.76 -4.61 1.50
CA ASN A 43 19.07 -4.01 1.41
C ASN A 43 19.83 -3.94 2.73
N ASN A 44 19.13 -3.87 3.85
CA ASN A 44 19.76 -3.56 5.13
C ASN A 44 19.49 -4.56 6.24
N CYS A 45 18.55 -5.47 6.05
CA CYS A 45 18.13 -6.33 7.13
C CYS A 45 18.33 -7.82 6.87
N GLY A 46 19.11 -8.15 5.84
CA GLY A 46 19.43 -9.54 5.58
C GLY A 46 18.44 -10.31 4.72
N TYR A 47 17.50 -9.63 4.10
CA TYR A 47 16.49 -10.28 3.27
C TYR A 47 16.84 -10.18 1.78
N GLU A 48 18.09 -10.39 1.43
CA GLU A 48 18.59 -10.24 0.06
C GLU A 48 17.90 -11.18 -0.93
N GLN A 49 17.36 -12.30 -0.43
CA GLN A 49 16.71 -13.27 -1.30
C GLN A 49 15.26 -12.90 -1.62
N LEU A 50 14.75 -11.83 -1.06
CA LEU A 50 13.36 -11.43 -1.28
C LEU A 50 13.18 -10.97 -2.74
N PRO A 51 12.39 -11.69 -3.55
CA PRO A 51 12.26 -11.33 -4.97
C PRO A 51 11.41 -10.09 -5.16
N ASN A 52 11.75 -9.29 -6.15
CA ASN A 52 10.98 -8.11 -6.47
C ASN A 52 9.55 -8.46 -6.88
N THR A 53 9.35 -9.62 -7.50
CA THR A 53 8.00 -10.05 -7.88
C THR A 53 7.14 -10.31 -6.66
N GLN A 54 7.73 -10.82 -5.58
CA GLN A 54 6.99 -11.06 -4.37
C GLN A 54 6.64 -9.75 -3.67
N ILE A 55 7.55 -8.79 -3.70
CA ILE A 55 7.29 -7.45 -3.17
C ILE A 55 6.10 -6.84 -3.93
N LYS A 56 6.12 -6.94 -5.26
CA LYS A 56 5.04 -6.40 -6.07
C LYS A 56 3.70 -7.03 -5.73
N ARG A 57 3.67 -8.34 -5.53
CA ARG A 57 2.44 -9.03 -5.16
C ARG A 57 1.94 -8.58 -3.80
N ALA A 58 2.83 -8.34 -2.86
CA ALA A 58 2.44 -7.87 -1.54
C ALA A 58 1.81 -6.48 -1.62
N ILE A 59 2.35 -5.61 -2.46
CA ILE A 59 1.80 -4.26 -2.66
C ILE A 59 0.40 -4.36 -3.27
N ILE A 60 0.24 -5.21 -4.28
CA ILE A 60 -1.06 -5.40 -4.93
C ILE A 60 -2.07 -5.98 -3.92
N TYR A 61 -1.63 -6.95 -3.12
CA TYR A 61 -2.50 -7.54 -2.12
C TYR A 61 -2.96 -6.49 -1.10
N PHE A 62 -2.04 -5.66 -0.65
CA PHE A 62 -2.37 -4.61 0.31
C PHE A 62 -3.40 -3.65 -0.28
N ALA A 63 -3.23 -3.26 -1.55
CA ALA A 63 -4.19 -2.38 -2.22
C ALA A 63 -5.56 -3.05 -2.32
N GLN A 64 -5.59 -4.34 -2.63
CA GLN A 64 -6.85 -5.06 -2.74
C GLN A 64 -7.55 -5.15 -1.38
N GLN A 65 -6.81 -5.34 -0.31
CA GLN A 65 -7.39 -5.39 1.02
C GLN A 65 -8.04 -4.07 1.41
N ASN A 66 -7.55 -2.98 0.84
CA ASN A 66 -8.07 -1.66 1.12
C ASN A 66 -9.07 -1.17 0.06
N HIS A 67 -9.40 -2.04 -0.90
CA HIS A 67 -10.33 -1.72 -2.00
C HIS A 67 -9.84 -0.55 -2.84
N TRP A 68 -8.52 -0.44 -3.02
CA TRP A 68 -7.93 0.61 -3.85
C TRP A 68 -7.72 0.08 -5.26
N ASP A 69 -8.10 0.88 -6.24
CA ASP A 69 -7.94 0.55 -7.64
C ASP A 69 -6.60 1.11 -8.11
N LEU A 70 -5.75 0.27 -8.66
CA LEU A 70 -4.42 0.67 -9.09
C LEU A 70 -4.38 1.22 -10.51
N SER A 71 -5.55 1.47 -11.11
CA SER A 71 -5.58 1.93 -12.51
C SER A 71 -4.86 3.25 -12.72
N ASN A 72 -4.81 4.11 -11.72
CA ASN A 72 -4.11 5.38 -11.84
C ASN A 72 -2.73 5.38 -11.15
N TYR A 73 -2.21 4.18 -10.84
CA TYR A 73 -0.93 4.06 -10.16
C TYR A 73 0.20 4.80 -10.91
N ALA A 74 0.20 4.68 -12.23
CA ALA A 74 1.26 5.28 -13.04
C ALA A 74 1.16 6.80 -13.15
N THR A 75 0.07 7.41 -12.68
CA THR A 75 -0.05 8.86 -12.72
C THR A 75 0.77 9.52 -11.60
N TYR A 76 1.19 8.73 -10.61
CA TYR A 76 2.04 9.23 -9.53
C TYR A 76 3.49 8.86 -9.81
N ASN A 77 4.40 9.70 -9.36
CA ASN A 77 5.82 9.38 -9.47
C ASN A 77 6.19 8.47 -8.30
N MET A 78 5.83 7.19 -8.45
CA MET A 78 6.01 6.22 -7.38
C MET A 78 7.48 6.01 -7.04
N GLN A 79 8.36 6.10 -8.04
CA GLN A 79 9.78 5.93 -7.79
C GLN A 79 10.31 7.03 -6.87
N SER A 80 9.95 8.27 -7.15
CA SER A 80 10.39 9.39 -6.33
C SER A 80 9.82 9.31 -4.92
N MET A 81 8.54 8.96 -4.81
CA MET A 81 7.89 8.82 -3.52
C MET A 81 8.54 7.70 -2.70
N GLY A 82 8.86 6.59 -3.36
CA GLY A 82 9.53 5.47 -2.70
C GLY A 82 10.92 5.83 -2.24
N GLU A 83 11.65 6.59 -3.04
CA GLU A 83 13.00 7.04 -2.66
C GLU A 83 12.95 7.96 -1.46
N ASP A 84 11.95 8.86 -1.41
CA ASP A 84 11.78 9.74 -0.28
C ASP A 84 11.46 8.95 0.99
N SER A 85 10.57 7.97 0.87
CA SER A 85 10.22 7.12 2.00
C SER A 85 11.42 6.31 2.48
N TYR A 86 12.21 5.80 1.55
CA TYR A 86 13.40 5.03 1.89
C TYR A 86 14.42 5.92 2.63
N ARG A 87 14.57 7.15 2.18
CA ARG A 87 15.47 8.10 2.83
C ARG A 87 14.99 8.39 4.25
N ASP A 88 13.67 8.55 4.41
CA ASP A 88 13.09 8.81 5.73
C ASP A 88 13.30 7.61 6.66
N LEU A 89 13.11 6.39 6.15
CA LEU A 89 13.35 5.20 6.93
C LEU A 89 14.81 5.11 7.36
N SER A 90 15.72 5.40 6.45
CA SER A 90 17.14 5.35 6.75
C SER A 90 17.54 6.38 7.79
N GLY A 91 16.83 7.51 7.83
CA GLY A 91 17.11 8.58 8.76
C GLY A 91 16.52 8.42 10.15
N ILE A 92 15.67 7.42 10.37
CA ILE A 92 15.12 7.20 11.70
C ILE A 92 16.25 6.81 12.66
N ASP A 93 16.37 7.57 13.74
CA ASP A 93 17.47 7.39 14.68
C ASP A 93 17.15 6.29 15.70
N VAL A 94 17.21 5.07 15.22
CA VAL A 94 16.96 3.88 16.04
C VAL A 94 17.99 2.85 15.61
N ALA A 95 18.46 2.03 16.54
CA ALA A 95 19.42 1.00 16.23
C ALA A 95 18.92 0.13 15.09
N LYS A 96 19.80 -0.15 14.13
CA LYS A 96 19.43 -0.87 12.92
C LYS A 96 18.79 -2.22 13.21
N ALA A 97 19.31 -2.97 14.18
CA ALA A 97 18.74 -4.26 14.51
C ALA A 97 17.28 -4.15 14.98
N LEU A 98 17.00 -3.12 15.78
CA LEU A 98 15.65 -2.90 16.28
C LEU A 98 14.72 -2.42 15.16
N LYS A 99 15.23 -1.56 14.30
CA LYS A 99 14.46 -1.06 13.15
C LYS A 99 14.11 -2.22 12.23
N CYS A 100 15.06 -3.08 11.91
CA CYS A 100 14.83 -4.24 11.05
C CYS A 100 13.80 -5.18 11.67
N LYS A 101 13.88 -5.40 12.98
CA LYS A 101 12.95 -6.27 13.65
C LYS A 101 11.53 -5.73 13.60
N SER A 102 11.36 -4.45 13.85
CA SER A 102 10.05 -3.81 13.82
C SER A 102 9.45 -3.82 12.43
N LEU A 103 10.25 -3.48 11.42
CA LEU A 103 9.75 -3.44 10.04
C LEU A 103 9.37 -4.84 9.57
N ALA A 104 10.16 -5.86 9.92
CA ALA A 104 9.87 -7.21 9.52
C ALA A 104 8.59 -7.71 10.18
N ARG A 105 8.42 -7.40 11.46
CA ARG A 105 7.23 -7.83 12.20
C ARG A 105 5.97 -7.27 11.56
N ASP A 106 6.01 -6.01 11.14
CA ASP A 106 4.81 -5.34 10.64
C ASP A 106 4.51 -5.63 9.17
N SER A 107 5.51 -6.07 8.40
CA SER A 107 5.39 -6.13 6.95
C SER A 107 5.46 -7.52 6.35
N LEU A 108 6.28 -8.41 6.93
CA LEU A 108 6.52 -9.70 6.30
C LEU A 108 5.28 -10.60 6.24
N GLY A 109 4.30 -10.33 7.10
CA GLY A 109 3.04 -11.08 7.03
C GLY A 109 2.34 -10.95 5.69
N LEU A 110 2.51 -9.84 5.00
CA LEU A 110 1.90 -9.64 3.69
C LEU A 110 2.47 -10.59 2.65
N LEU A 111 3.71 -11.02 2.81
CA LEU A 111 4.35 -11.90 1.85
C LEU A 111 3.76 -13.30 1.88
N ALA A 112 3.19 -13.70 2.99
CA ALA A 112 2.56 -15.01 3.10
C ALA A 112 1.34 -15.12 2.20
N TYR A 113 0.66 -14.02 1.96
CA TYR A 113 -0.54 -14.01 1.12
C TYR A 113 -0.22 -13.69 -0.34
N SER A 114 1.01 -13.35 -0.66
CA SER A 114 1.39 -12.97 -2.01
C SER A 114 2.04 -14.10 -2.79
N ASN A 115 2.19 -15.24 -2.18
CA ASN A 115 2.80 -16.41 -2.84
C ASN A 115 1.82 -17.20 -3.69
#